data_ae75f8e7246e470e9bb9964b08e3cb78
#
_entry.id   ae75f8e7246e470e9bb9964b08e3cb78
#
_cell.length_a   1.000
_cell.length_b   1.000
_cell.length_c   1.000
_cell.angle_alpha   90.00
_cell.angle_beta   90.00
_cell.angle_gamma   90.00
#
_symmetry.space_group_name_H-M   'P 1'
#
loop_
_entity.id
_entity.type
_entity.pdbx_description
1 polymer ?
#
loop_
_entity_poly.entity_id
_entity_poly.type
_entity_poly.pdbx_seq_one_letter_code
_entity_poly.pdbx_strand_id
1 'polypeptide(L)'
;TKIVSTFDSNSNRIVIAYTDTGNSSYGTAVVGTVSGSSISFGTPVVFLSSNTDYIAITFDSNSNKVVIAAMDDTNSGHGKAFVGTVSNTAISFGSAVTYSTASAIYTGATFDSNSNKVVVAYRASSNGKARVGTVSGTSISFGTEVVFEAASSSFISCTFDSNANKVVLAYGDAGNSNYGTAIVGTISGTNISFGTAVVFNAAETQQVKTTFDTNANKVVIIYEDIGNSFYTTARVGTVSGTGISFGAEALVAGNTNNVGDSVCYDSTAQKVIVVFGSAANSGYGGFATGTISGTSITFTTVTTFNNAYSYATTVSYDSNSTKTVASYATSVSPYSGKSVVFTPDTFA
;
A
#
# COMPACT_ATOMS: atom_id res chain seq x y z
N THR A 1 -6.99 -2.16 -13.15
CA THR A 1 -5.79 -1.31 -13.18
C THR A 1 -5.41 -0.98 -11.75
N LYS A 2 -4.20 -1.26 -11.34
CA LYS A 2 -3.69 -0.90 -10.01
C LYS A 2 -2.72 0.26 -10.17
N ILE A 3 -2.83 1.20 -9.24
CA ILE A 3 -1.90 2.31 -9.08
C ILE A 3 -1.39 2.23 -7.64
N VAL A 4 -0.09 2.35 -7.45
CA VAL A 4 0.57 2.42 -6.15
C VAL A 4 1.61 3.52 -6.15
N SER A 5 1.86 4.12 -5.00
CA SER A 5 2.86 5.18 -4.87
C SER A 5 3.68 5.05 -3.60
N THR A 6 4.86 5.65 -3.63
CA THR A 6 5.73 5.82 -2.47
C THR A 6 6.47 7.15 -2.56
N PHE A 7 6.89 7.67 -1.41
CA PHE A 7 7.76 8.82 -1.35
C PHE A 7 9.22 8.37 -1.22
N ASP A 8 10.06 8.79 -2.15
CA ASP A 8 11.52 8.66 -2.10
C ASP A 8 12.08 9.87 -1.36
N SER A 9 12.41 9.70 -0.09
CA SER A 9 12.92 10.76 0.77
C SER A 9 14.36 11.15 0.45
N ASN A 10 15.11 10.35 -0.31
CA ASN A 10 16.46 10.69 -0.75
C ASN A 10 16.46 11.69 -1.90
N SER A 11 15.59 11.47 -2.88
CA SER A 11 15.46 12.36 -4.04
C SER A 11 14.37 13.43 -3.86
N ASN A 12 13.55 13.34 -2.80
CA ASN A 12 12.37 14.17 -2.55
C ASN A 12 11.38 14.08 -3.73
N ARG A 13 10.98 12.88 -4.08
CA ARG A 13 10.09 12.58 -5.20
C ARG A 13 9.00 11.59 -4.82
N ILE A 14 7.85 11.77 -5.45
CA ILE A 14 6.79 10.74 -5.47
C ILE A 14 7.06 9.80 -6.64
N VAL A 15 7.11 8.50 -6.38
CA VAL A 15 7.16 7.48 -7.45
C VAL A 15 5.83 6.78 -7.49
N ILE A 16 5.22 6.75 -8.68
CA ILE A 16 3.96 6.08 -8.95
C ILE A 16 4.23 4.92 -9.90
N ALA A 17 3.80 3.71 -9.54
CA ALA A 17 3.83 2.54 -10.42
C ALA A 17 2.41 2.09 -10.75
N TYR A 18 2.17 1.70 -11.99
CA TYR A 18 0.84 1.36 -12.49
C TYR A 18 0.87 0.39 -13.66
N THR A 19 -0.27 -0.23 -13.93
CA THR A 19 -0.51 -1.00 -15.15
C THR A 19 -0.94 -0.03 -16.24
N ASP A 20 -0.13 0.13 -17.28
CA ASP A 20 -0.41 1.02 -18.41
C ASP A 20 -1.26 0.30 -19.45
N THR A 21 -2.58 0.47 -19.36
CA THR A 21 -3.53 -0.14 -20.30
C THR A 21 -3.44 0.44 -21.71
N GLY A 22 -2.89 1.66 -21.85
CA GLY A 22 -2.59 2.28 -23.14
C GLY A 22 -1.36 1.68 -23.82
N ASN A 23 -0.53 0.96 -23.06
CA ASN A 23 0.69 0.29 -23.54
C ASN A 23 0.66 -1.21 -23.21
N SER A 24 -0.29 -1.94 -23.75
CA SER A 24 -0.42 -3.41 -23.60
C SER A 24 -0.44 -3.91 -22.14
N SER A 25 -0.93 -3.10 -21.23
CA SER A 25 -0.96 -3.38 -19.78
C SER A 25 0.44 -3.62 -19.17
N TYR A 26 1.46 -2.98 -19.72
CA TYR A 26 2.83 -3.06 -19.19
C TYR A 26 2.95 -2.38 -17.82
N GLY A 27 3.79 -2.95 -16.98
CA GLY A 27 4.17 -2.33 -15.71
C GLY A 27 5.02 -1.09 -15.96
N THR A 28 4.49 0.07 -15.60
CA THR A 28 5.10 1.38 -15.87
C THR A 28 5.24 2.18 -14.58
N ALA A 29 6.30 2.97 -14.47
CA ALA A 29 6.51 3.88 -13.36
C ALA A 29 6.82 5.30 -13.84
N VAL A 30 6.43 6.29 -13.04
CA VAL A 30 6.69 7.71 -13.31
C VAL A 30 7.11 8.41 -12.02
N VAL A 31 8.01 9.40 -12.16
CA VAL A 31 8.53 10.21 -11.05
C VAL A 31 7.84 11.57 -11.05
N GLY A 32 7.26 11.95 -9.90
CA GLY A 32 6.59 13.21 -9.68
C GLY A 32 7.39 14.16 -8.78
N THR A 33 7.38 15.44 -9.13
CA THR A 33 7.94 16.52 -8.32
C THR A 33 6.81 17.41 -7.82
N VAL A 34 6.65 17.49 -6.51
CA VAL A 34 5.67 18.37 -5.87
C VAL A 34 6.25 19.79 -5.75
N SER A 35 5.44 20.79 -6.11
CA SER A 35 5.77 22.20 -5.96
C SER A 35 4.49 22.99 -5.63
N GLY A 36 4.40 23.52 -4.41
CA GLY A 36 3.18 24.15 -3.91
C GLY A 36 2.00 23.17 -3.87
N SER A 37 0.93 23.48 -4.59
CA SER A 37 -0.26 22.62 -4.72
C SER A 37 -0.30 21.83 -6.04
N SER A 38 0.82 21.74 -6.73
CA SER A 38 0.91 21.08 -8.03
C SER A 38 1.95 19.95 -8.01
N ILE A 39 1.80 18.99 -8.92
CA ILE A 39 2.79 17.95 -9.19
C ILE A 39 3.08 17.92 -10.69
N SER A 40 4.36 17.86 -11.04
CA SER A 40 4.82 17.66 -12.41
C SER A 40 5.49 16.30 -12.54
N PHE A 41 5.36 15.66 -13.70
CA PHE A 41 5.87 14.30 -13.93
C PHE A 41 6.99 14.30 -14.96
N GLY A 42 7.97 13.41 -14.73
CA GLY A 42 8.96 13.05 -15.72
C GLY A 42 8.41 12.10 -16.80
N THR A 43 9.29 11.54 -17.61
CA THR A 43 8.91 10.54 -18.63
C THR A 43 8.60 9.20 -17.95
N PRO A 44 7.45 8.56 -18.25
CA PRO A 44 7.14 7.22 -17.79
C PRO A 44 8.15 6.19 -18.30
N VAL A 45 8.49 5.21 -17.45
CA VAL A 45 9.46 4.15 -17.76
C VAL A 45 8.80 2.80 -17.52
N VAL A 46 8.86 1.92 -18.53
CA VAL A 46 8.39 0.53 -18.40
C VAL A 46 9.39 -0.26 -17.58
N PHE A 47 8.95 -0.85 -16.45
CA PHE A 47 9.77 -1.77 -15.66
C PHE A 47 9.50 -3.25 -15.99
N LEU A 48 8.32 -3.57 -16.54
CA LEU A 48 7.96 -4.92 -16.98
C LEU A 48 7.18 -4.86 -18.30
N SER A 49 7.78 -5.36 -19.37
CA SER A 49 7.20 -5.37 -20.72
C SER A 49 6.27 -6.57 -20.93
N SER A 50 5.34 -6.77 -20.01
CA SER A 50 4.30 -7.80 -20.06
C SER A 50 3.06 -7.33 -19.32
N ASN A 51 1.93 -8.05 -19.49
CA ASN A 51 0.73 -7.78 -18.69
C ASN A 51 1.06 -7.91 -17.21
N THR A 52 0.89 -6.80 -16.49
CA THR A 52 1.34 -6.62 -15.10
C THR A 52 0.16 -6.37 -14.19
N ASP A 53 0.06 -7.10 -13.09
CA ASP A 53 -0.96 -6.90 -12.06
C ASP A 53 -0.38 -7.03 -10.64
N TYR A 54 -1.22 -6.79 -9.63
CA TYR A 54 -0.89 -6.90 -8.20
C TYR A 54 0.41 -6.18 -7.82
N ILE A 55 0.54 -4.93 -8.27
CA ILE A 55 1.73 -4.11 -8.03
C ILE A 55 1.75 -3.64 -6.57
N ALA A 56 2.92 -3.76 -5.93
CA ALA A 56 3.24 -3.15 -4.65
C ALA A 56 4.54 -2.36 -4.77
N ILE A 57 4.69 -1.32 -3.97
CA ILE A 57 5.85 -0.43 -4.01
C ILE A 57 6.27 -0.05 -2.58
N THR A 58 7.57 0.07 -2.35
CA THR A 58 8.12 0.62 -1.12
C THR A 58 9.43 1.34 -1.40
N PHE A 59 9.84 2.23 -0.50
CA PHE A 59 11.14 2.91 -0.56
C PHE A 59 12.07 2.35 0.50
N ASP A 60 13.21 1.81 0.07
CA ASP A 60 14.32 1.39 0.91
C ASP A 60 15.22 2.60 1.18
N SER A 61 15.07 3.22 2.35
CA SER A 61 15.83 4.40 2.75
C SER A 61 17.28 4.11 3.10
N ASN A 62 17.64 2.84 3.32
CA ASN A 62 19.04 2.46 3.57
C ASN A 62 19.86 2.43 2.28
N SER A 63 19.31 1.86 1.22
CA SER A 63 19.97 1.79 -0.10
C SER A 63 19.60 2.95 -1.01
N ASN A 64 18.65 3.80 -0.61
CA ASN A 64 18.07 4.88 -1.43
C ASN A 64 17.52 4.34 -2.76
N LYS A 65 16.67 3.32 -2.67
CA LYS A 65 16.07 2.65 -3.82
C LYS A 65 14.56 2.47 -3.66
N VAL A 66 13.88 2.56 -4.77
CA VAL A 66 12.48 2.15 -4.87
C VAL A 66 12.44 0.67 -5.21
N VAL A 67 11.65 -0.10 -4.49
CA VAL A 67 11.42 -1.53 -4.80
C VAL A 67 9.96 -1.70 -5.23
N ILE A 68 9.77 -2.26 -6.42
CA ILE A 68 8.48 -2.63 -6.97
C ILE A 68 8.39 -4.15 -7.00
N ALA A 69 7.32 -4.71 -6.45
CA ALA A 69 6.94 -6.11 -6.58
C ALA A 69 5.66 -6.19 -7.40
N ALA A 70 5.62 -7.10 -8.39
CA ALA A 70 4.48 -7.21 -9.29
C ALA A 70 4.30 -8.64 -9.78
N MET A 71 3.10 -8.97 -10.24
CA MET A 71 2.81 -10.22 -10.95
C MET A 71 3.06 -10.03 -12.45
N ASP A 72 3.82 -10.94 -13.04
CA ASP A 72 4.02 -11.06 -14.48
C ASP A 72 3.00 -12.07 -15.02
N ASP A 73 1.82 -11.58 -15.43
CA ASP A 73 0.71 -12.41 -15.86
C ASP A 73 1.03 -13.22 -17.13
N THR A 74 1.87 -12.66 -18.01
CA THR A 74 2.31 -13.34 -19.23
C THR A 74 3.22 -14.53 -18.93
N ASN A 75 3.93 -14.53 -17.80
CA ASN A 75 4.80 -15.61 -17.35
C ASN A 75 4.14 -16.43 -16.23
N SER A 76 2.96 -16.96 -16.48
CA SER A 76 2.21 -17.80 -15.51
C SER A 76 1.94 -17.13 -14.16
N GLY A 77 1.88 -15.80 -14.13
CA GLY A 77 1.66 -15.02 -12.93
C GLY A 77 2.86 -14.98 -11.97
N HIS A 78 4.07 -15.26 -12.43
CA HIS A 78 5.27 -15.24 -11.57
C HIS A 78 5.43 -13.88 -10.87
N GLY A 79 5.79 -13.92 -9.59
CA GLY A 79 6.13 -12.72 -8.83
C GLY A 79 7.53 -12.20 -9.20
N LYS A 80 7.62 -10.96 -9.63
CA LYS A 80 8.86 -10.25 -10.03
C LYS A 80 9.09 -9.04 -9.16
N ALA A 81 10.34 -8.80 -8.78
CA ALA A 81 10.76 -7.59 -8.08
C ALA A 81 11.78 -6.81 -8.90
N PHE A 82 11.68 -5.50 -8.84
CA PHE A 82 12.52 -4.54 -9.57
C PHE A 82 13.07 -3.51 -8.59
N VAL A 83 14.36 -3.19 -8.71
CA VAL A 83 15.01 -2.14 -7.93
C VAL A 83 15.20 -0.91 -8.81
N GLY A 84 14.54 0.17 -8.43
CA GLY A 84 14.55 1.45 -9.13
C GLY A 84 15.51 2.45 -8.49
N THR A 85 16.24 3.17 -9.33
CA THR A 85 17.06 4.33 -8.94
C THR A 85 16.46 5.59 -9.50
N VAL A 86 16.03 6.49 -8.63
CA VAL A 86 15.53 7.81 -9.02
C VAL A 86 16.69 8.78 -9.20
N SER A 87 16.68 9.54 -10.29
CA SER A 87 17.62 10.62 -10.57
C SER A 87 16.86 11.79 -11.18
N ASN A 88 16.76 12.90 -10.47
CA ASN A 88 15.93 14.05 -10.84
C ASN A 88 14.45 13.64 -11.04
N THR A 89 13.97 13.65 -12.29
CA THR A 89 12.60 13.27 -12.68
C THR A 89 12.56 11.96 -13.46
N ALA A 90 13.67 11.22 -13.49
CA ALA A 90 13.77 9.93 -14.16
C ALA A 90 13.93 8.80 -13.15
N ILE A 91 13.51 7.59 -13.54
CA ILE A 91 13.77 6.35 -12.81
C ILE A 91 14.37 5.34 -13.79
N SER A 92 15.34 4.57 -13.31
CA SER A 92 15.90 3.43 -14.06
C SER A 92 15.83 2.17 -13.20
N PHE A 93 15.64 1.02 -13.82
CA PHE A 93 15.48 -0.25 -13.12
C PHE A 93 16.61 -1.20 -13.42
N GLY A 94 17.02 -1.97 -12.42
CA GLY A 94 17.85 -3.16 -12.59
C GLY A 94 17.06 -4.33 -13.17
N SER A 95 17.73 -5.47 -13.37
CA SER A 95 17.09 -6.68 -13.87
C SER A 95 16.04 -7.22 -12.90
N ALA A 96 14.95 -7.76 -13.44
CA ALA A 96 13.90 -8.43 -12.66
C ALA A 96 14.45 -9.61 -11.86
N VAL A 97 14.03 -9.73 -10.60
CA VAL A 97 14.32 -10.88 -9.74
C VAL A 97 13.01 -11.58 -9.41
N THR A 98 12.95 -12.89 -9.65
CA THR A 98 11.76 -13.69 -9.32
C THR A 98 11.70 -13.99 -7.83
N TYR A 99 10.62 -13.55 -7.15
CA TYR A 99 10.35 -13.92 -5.75
C TYR A 99 9.33 -15.05 -5.63
N SER A 100 8.55 -15.34 -6.68
CA SER A 100 7.63 -16.47 -6.71
C SER A 100 7.58 -17.07 -8.13
N THR A 101 7.71 -18.39 -8.23
CA THR A 101 7.49 -19.15 -9.47
C THR A 101 6.06 -19.68 -9.60
N ALA A 102 5.20 -19.39 -8.64
CA ALA A 102 3.76 -19.56 -8.71
C ALA A 102 3.09 -18.20 -8.88
N SER A 103 1.82 -18.19 -9.28
CA SER A 103 1.03 -16.97 -9.45
C SER A 103 0.98 -16.17 -8.14
N ALA A 104 1.60 -14.98 -8.14
CA ALA A 104 1.74 -14.11 -6.97
C ALA A 104 0.70 -12.98 -7.02
N ILE A 105 -0.41 -13.19 -6.35
CA ILE A 105 -1.55 -12.25 -6.32
C ILE A 105 -1.70 -11.59 -4.95
N TYR A 106 -2.43 -10.46 -4.90
CA TYR A 106 -2.63 -9.64 -3.69
C TYR A 106 -1.31 -9.24 -3.01
N THR A 107 -0.34 -8.83 -3.81
CA THR A 107 1.01 -8.49 -3.32
C THR A 107 1.01 -7.21 -2.49
N GLY A 108 1.66 -7.23 -1.33
CA GLY A 108 2.02 -6.10 -0.50
C GLY A 108 3.52 -6.01 -0.30
N ALA A 109 4.06 -4.81 -0.10
CA ALA A 109 5.48 -4.58 0.18
C ALA A 109 5.68 -3.51 1.24
N THR A 110 6.67 -3.70 2.11
CA THR A 110 7.10 -2.70 3.10
C THR A 110 8.60 -2.77 3.32
N PHE A 111 9.19 -1.67 3.82
CA PHE A 111 10.60 -1.61 4.21
C PHE A 111 10.73 -1.57 5.72
N ASP A 112 11.45 -2.51 6.28
CA ASP A 112 11.88 -2.54 7.68
C ASP A 112 13.20 -1.78 7.80
N SER A 113 13.12 -0.55 8.32
CA SER A 113 14.28 0.32 8.50
C SER A 113 15.19 -0.10 9.66
N ASN A 114 14.73 -0.96 10.57
CA ASN A 114 15.54 -1.49 11.66
C ASN A 114 16.51 -2.59 11.16
N SER A 115 16.02 -3.51 10.35
CA SER A 115 16.84 -4.59 9.77
C SER A 115 17.41 -4.25 8.39
N ASN A 116 17.02 -3.12 7.79
CA ASN A 116 17.34 -2.72 6.42
C ASN A 116 16.92 -3.81 5.40
N LYS A 117 15.67 -4.24 5.48
CA LYS A 117 15.11 -5.28 4.64
C LYS A 117 13.77 -4.87 4.02
N VAL A 118 13.55 -5.34 2.83
CA VAL A 118 12.23 -5.28 2.16
C VAL A 118 11.47 -6.56 2.47
N VAL A 119 10.21 -6.45 2.86
CA VAL A 119 9.30 -7.61 2.95
C VAL A 119 8.31 -7.55 1.81
N VAL A 120 8.18 -8.65 1.08
CA VAL A 120 7.13 -8.85 0.07
C VAL A 120 6.22 -9.96 0.57
N ALA A 121 4.94 -9.64 0.75
CA ALA A 121 3.89 -10.59 1.14
C ALA A 121 2.91 -10.76 -0.03
N TYR A 122 2.46 -11.99 -0.28
CA TYR A 122 1.64 -12.33 -1.43
C TYR A 122 0.87 -13.62 -1.21
N ARG A 123 -0.16 -13.87 -2.00
CA ARG A 123 -0.80 -15.17 -2.09
C ARG A 123 -0.20 -15.95 -3.26
N ALA A 124 0.21 -17.20 -3.00
CA ALA A 124 0.61 -18.14 -4.05
C ALA A 124 0.22 -19.56 -3.66
N SER A 125 -0.28 -20.34 -4.61
CA SER A 125 -0.74 -21.72 -4.38
C SER A 125 -1.74 -21.85 -3.21
N SER A 126 -2.66 -20.90 -3.12
CA SER A 126 -3.69 -20.82 -2.07
C SER A 126 -3.18 -20.59 -0.65
N ASN A 127 -1.94 -20.14 -0.48
CA ASN A 127 -1.36 -19.81 0.83
C ASN A 127 -0.92 -18.33 0.87
N GLY A 128 -1.03 -17.71 2.03
CA GLY A 128 -0.37 -16.45 2.33
C GLY A 128 1.11 -16.67 2.59
N LYS A 129 1.97 -16.01 1.85
CA LYS A 129 3.43 -16.19 1.85
C LYS A 129 4.16 -14.88 1.96
N ALA A 130 5.37 -14.92 2.54
CA ALA A 130 6.24 -13.76 2.63
C ALA A 130 7.70 -14.13 2.34
N ARG A 131 8.44 -13.16 1.82
CA ARG A 131 9.91 -13.24 1.66
C ARG A 131 10.56 -11.96 2.13
N VAL A 132 11.76 -12.10 2.67
CA VAL A 132 12.62 -10.98 3.09
C VAL A 132 13.67 -10.74 2.02
N GLY A 133 13.69 -9.52 1.48
CA GLY A 133 14.60 -9.08 0.44
C GLY A 133 15.74 -8.21 0.98
N THR A 134 16.93 -8.38 0.44
CA THR A 134 18.08 -7.52 0.67
C THR A 134 18.45 -6.82 -0.64
N VAL A 135 18.34 -5.50 -0.65
CA VAL A 135 18.75 -4.68 -1.81
C VAL A 135 20.26 -4.50 -1.81
N SER A 136 20.87 -4.66 -2.99
CA SER A 136 22.30 -4.41 -3.23
C SER A 136 22.49 -3.82 -4.62
N GLY A 137 22.93 -2.58 -4.70
CA GLY A 137 23.03 -1.84 -5.95
C GLY A 137 21.66 -1.69 -6.62
N THR A 138 21.49 -2.29 -7.79
CA THR A 138 20.24 -2.28 -8.56
C THR A 138 19.54 -3.65 -8.57
N SER A 139 19.89 -4.53 -7.64
CA SER A 139 19.30 -5.87 -7.53
C SER A 139 18.77 -6.12 -6.12
N ILE A 140 17.94 -7.14 -5.98
CA ILE A 140 17.42 -7.62 -4.70
C ILE A 140 17.59 -9.13 -4.63
N SER A 141 18.02 -9.66 -3.48
CA SER A 141 18.05 -11.09 -3.22
C SER A 141 17.05 -11.44 -2.13
N PHE A 142 16.39 -12.59 -2.25
CA PHE A 142 15.35 -13.01 -1.31
C PHE A 142 15.82 -14.21 -0.50
N GLY A 143 15.49 -14.16 0.81
CA GLY A 143 15.62 -15.31 1.70
C GLY A 143 14.54 -16.37 1.46
N THR A 144 14.44 -17.32 2.38
CA THR A 144 13.47 -18.43 2.30
C THR A 144 12.03 -17.93 2.33
N GLU A 145 11.17 -18.51 1.49
CA GLU A 145 9.73 -18.29 1.53
C GLU A 145 9.13 -18.84 2.83
N VAL A 146 8.30 -18.05 3.50
CA VAL A 146 7.61 -18.44 4.72
C VAL A 146 6.10 -18.32 4.52
N VAL A 147 5.35 -19.34 4.90
CA VAL A 147 3.89 -19.33 4.92
C VAL A 147 3.44 -18.63 6.22
N PHE A 148 2.69 -17.54 6.10
CA PHE A 148 2.05 -16.88 7.24
C PHE A 148 0.60 -17.30 7.43
N GLU A 149 -0.04 -17.79 6.34
CA GLU A 149 -1.40 -18.30 6.35
C GLU A 149 -1.50 -19.55 5.45
N ALA A 150 -1.95 -20.65 6.03
CA ALA A 150 -2.08 -21.93 5.32
C ALA A 150 -3.32 -22.01 4.41
N ALA A 151 -4.23 -21.05 4.57
CA ALA A 151 -5.39 -20.87 3.70
C ALA A 151 -5.17 -19.72 2.70
N SER A 152 -6.11 -19.56 1.80
CA SER A 152 -6.08 -18.48 0.82
C SER A 152 -6.21 -17.11 1.52
N SER A 153 -5.32 -16.19 1.19
CA SER A 153 -5.32 -14.82 1.72
C SER A 153 -5.61 -13.82 0.61
N SER A 154 -6.46 -12.85 0.88
CA SER A 154 -6.84 -11.82 -0.08
C SER A 154 -6.55 -10.41 0.43
N PHE A 155 -6.40 -9.44 -0.48
CA PHE A 155 -6.20 -8.03 -0.15
C PHE A 155 -5.03 -7.79 0.84
N ILE A 156 -3.93 -8.52 0.68
CA ILE A 156 -2.78 -8.45 1.58
C ILE A 156 -2.17 -7.06 1.56
N SER A 157 -1.99 -6.48 2.73
CA SER A 157 -1.29 -5.22 2.95
C SER A 157 -0.27 -5.39 4.06
N CYS A 158 0.82 -4.64 3.99
CA CYS A 158 1.86 -4.70 5.01
C CYS A 158 2.41 -3.31 5.35
N THR A 159 2.76 -3.11 6.61
CA THR A 159 3.41 -1.92 7.13
C THR A 159 4.49 -2.29 8.13
N PHE A 160 5.43 -1.38 8.35
CA PHE A 160 6.46 -1.52 9.37
C PHE A 160 6.15 -0.62 10.57
N ASP A 161 6.01 -1.24 11.73
CA ASP A 161 5.94 -0.56 13.03
C ASP A 161 7.37 -0.28 13.52
N SER A 162 7.82 0.96 13.35
CA SER A 162 9.17 1.38 13.72
C SER A 162 9.35 1.51 15.24
N ASN A 163 8.28 1.58 16.02
CA ASN A 163 8.34 1.60 17.47
C ASN A 163 8.60 0.20 18.05
N ALA A 164 7.85 -0.80 17.55
CA ALA A 164 8.02 -2.18 17.98
C ALA A 164 9.11 -2.93 17.20
N ASN A 165 9.63 -2.36 16.10
CA ASN A 165 10.52 -3.01 15.14
C ASN A 165 9.91 -4.31 14.60
N LYS A 166 8.67 -4.24 14.11
CA LYS A 166 7.90 -5.36 13.60
C LYS A 166 7.24 -5.03 12.27
N VAL A 167 7.09 -6.06 11.43
CA VAL A 167 6.24 -5.98 10.25
C VAL A 167 4.85 -6.47 10.63
N VAL A 168 3.83 -5.75 10.21
CA VAL A 168 2.44 -6.15 10.37
C VAL A 168 1.84 -6.44 9.02
N LEU A 169 1.30 -7.65 8.83
CA LEU A 169 0.50 -8.04 7.68
C LEU A 169 -0.97 -8.02 8.06
N ALA A 170 -1.83 -7.54 7.17
CA ALA A 170 -3.29 -7.59 7.31
C ALA A 170 -3.89 -8.13 6.01
N TYR A 171 -4.91 -8.97 6.11
CA TYR A 171 -5.50 -9.69 4.97
C TYR A 171 -6.91 -10.20 5.26
N GLY A 172 -7.64 -10.55 4.23
CA GLY A 172 -8.85 -11.36 4.33
C GLY A 172 -8.48 -12.84 4.39
N ASP A 173 -8.89 -13.54 5.43
CA ASP A 173 -8.54 -14.93 5.71
C ASP A 173 -9.65 -15.89 5.25
N ALA A 174 -9.45 -16.54 4.11
CA ALA A 174 -10.42 -17.51 3.58
C ALA A 174 -10.52 -18.79 4.44
N GLY A 175 -9.51 -19.10 5.24
CA GLY A 175 -9.57 -20.17 6.23
C GLY A 175 -10.51 -19.89 7.39
N ASN A 176 -10.85 -18.61 7.57
CA ASN A 176 -11.76 -18.12 8.60
C ASN A 176 -12.86 -17.22 8.00
N SER A 177 -13.63 -17.74 7.06
CA SER A 177 -14.80 -17.06 6.47
C SER A 177 -14.49 -15.68 5.85
N ASN A 178 -13.28 -15.49 5.33
CA ASN A 178 -12.76 -14.21 4.81
C ASN A 178 -12.71 -13.09 5.88
N TYR A 179 -12.63 -13.43 7.15
CA TYR A 179 -12.51 -12.44 8.22
C TYR A 179 -11.22 -11.62 8.08
N GLY A 180 -11.30 -10.34 8.45
CA GLY A 180 -10.14 -9.48 8.50
C GLY A 180 -9.18 -9.93 9.60
N THR A 181 -7.99 -10.38 9.20
CA THR A 181 -6.97 -10.98 10.08
C THR A 181 -5.65 -10.24 9.94
N ALA A 182 -4.93 -10.06 11.05
CA ALA A 182 -3.60 -9.48 11.08
C ALA A 182 -2.61 -10.37 11.81
N ILE A 183 -1.34 -10.32 11.39
CA ILE A 183 -0.26 -11.10 11.98
C ILE A 183 1.02 -10.28 12.05
N VAL A 184 1.78 -10.46 13.14
CA VAL A 184 3.03 -9.72 13.41
C VAL A 184 4.23 -10.56 13.04
N GLY A 185 5.10 -10.00 12.18
CA GLY A 185 6.33 -10.61 11.72
C GLY A 185 7.57 -10.02 12.40
N THR A 186 8.53 -10.87 12.73
CA THR A 186 9.85 -10.50 13.23
C THR A 186 10.91 -10.93 12.23
N ILE A 187 11.72 -9.98 11.74
CA ILE A 187 12.83 -10.25 10.83
C ILE A 187 14.09 -10.60 11.62
N SER A 188 14.79 -11.63 11.15
CA SER A 188 16.14 -12.01 11.62
C SER A 188 17.00 -12.41 10.41
N GLY A 189 17.95 -11.55 10.05
CA GLY A 189 18.74 -11.70 8.83
C GLY A 189 17.85 -11.63 7.57
N THR A 190 17.74 -12.72 6.83
CA THR A 190 16.88 -12.86 5.64
C THR A 190 15.66 -13.72 5.88
N ASN A 191 15.36 -14.05 7.13
CA ASN A 191 14.19 -14.84 7.51
C ASN A 191 13.16 -13.94 8.22
N ILE A 192 11.90 -14.36 8.17
CA ILE A 192 10.81 -13.76 8.93
C ILE A 192 10.09 -14.89 9.69
N SER A 193 9.74 -14.63 10.94
CA SER A 193 8.89 -15.51 11.75
C SER A 193 7.64 -14.74 12.17
N PHE A 194 6.52 -15.43 12.28
CA PHE A 194 5.23 -14.82 12.58
C PHE A 194 4.73 -15.26 13.96
N GLY A 195 4.04 -14.33 14.64
CA GLY A 195 3.31 -14.60 15.88
C GLY A 195 1.96 -15.27 15.62
N THR A 196 1.04 -15.12 16.57
CA THR A 196 -0.33 -15.61 16.41
C THR A 196 -1.18 -14.61 15.62
N ALA A 197 -1.93 -15.09 14.64
CA ALA A 197 -2.88 -14.29 13.88
C ALA A 197 -4.04 -13.83 14.78
N VAL A 198 -4.50 -12.59 14.57
CA VAL A 198 -5.58 -11.96 15.35
C VAL A 198 -6.63 -11.40 14.40
N VAL A 199 -7.88 -11.75 14.61
CA VAL A 199 -9.02 -11.20 13.85
C VAL A 199 -9.25 -9.75 14.27
N PHE A 200 -9.24 -8.81 13.28
CA PHE A 200 -9.62 -7.43 13.50
C PHE A 200 -11.04 -7.12 13.03
N ASN A 201 -11.59 -7.93 12.11
CA ASN A 201 -12.99 -7.84 11.69
C ASN A 201 -13.60 -9.24 11.57
N ALA A 202 -14.65 -9.53 12.36
CA ALA A 202 -15.35 -10.82 12.36
C ALA A 202 -16.46 -10.88 11.28
N ALA A 203 -16.16 -10.33 10.09
CA ALA A 203 -16.98 -10.37 8.89
C ALA A 203 -16.08 -10.47 7.66
N GLU A 204 -16.67 -10.79 6.50
CA GLU A 204 -15.95 -10.75 5.23
C GLU A 204 -15.34 -9.37 5.00
N THR A 205 -14.05 -9.35 4.69
CA THR A 205 -13.22 -8.14 4.65
C THR A 205 -12.51 -8.02 3.30
N GLN A 206 -12.61 -6.85 2.70
CA GLN A 206 -11.97 -6.56 1.41
C GLN A 206 -11.16 -5.25 1.46
N GLN A 207 -10.41 -4.93 0.40
CA GLN A 207 -9.64 -3.69 0.21
C GLN A 207 -8.75 -3.29 1.39
N VAL A 208 -8.18 -4.26 2.09
CA VAL A 208 -7.32 -4.02 3.26
C VAL A 208 -6.11 -3.17 2.91
N LYS A 209 -5.87 -2.11 3.67
CA LYS A 209 -4.67 -1.27 3.60
C LYS A 209 -4.17 -0.94 5.01
N THR A 210 -2.87 -0.76 5.12
CA THR A 210 -2.20 -0.51 6.39
C THR A 210 -1.27 0.68 6.32
N THR A 211 -1.17 1.43 7.41
CA THR A 211 -0.14 2.45 7.63
C THR A 211 0.30 2.45 9.08
N PHE A 212 1.41 3.09 9.37
CA PHE A 212 1.92 3.27 10.73
C PHE A 212 1.95 4.75 11.09
N ASP A 213 1.26 5.10 12.17
CA ASP A 213 1.30 6.43 12.79
C ASP A 213 2.50 6.49 13.75
N THR A 214 3.54 7.22 13.34
CA THR A 214 4.77 7.37 14.12
C THR A 214 4.63 8.27 15.34
N ASN A 215 3.59 9.11 15.42
CA ASN A 215 3.32 9.97 16.56
C ASN A 215 2.58 9.19 17.67
N ALA A 216 1.52 8.46 17.29
CA ALA A 216 0.76 7.64 18.23
C ALA A 216 1.44 6.28 18.51
N ASN A 217 2.44 5.89 17.72
CA ASN A 217 3.04 4.54 17.71
C ASN A 217 1.98 3.45 17.56
N LYS A 218 1.16 3.59 16.51
CA LYS A 218 0.05 2.69 16.23
C LYS A 218 0.02 2.27 14.76
N VAL A 219 -0.37 1.01 14.55
CA VAL A 219 -0.76 0.52 13.23
C VAL A 219 -2.22 0.92 12.98
N VAL A 220 -2.52 1.42 11.79
CA VAL A 220 -3.89 1.66 11.33
C VAL A 220 -4.18 0.72 10.18
N ILE A 221 -5.26 -0.03 10.29
CA ILE A 221 -5.79 -0.88 9.23
C ILE A 221 -7.10 -0.25 8.78
N ILE A 222 -7.23 0.03 7.48
CA ILE A 222 -8.50 0.37 6.85
C ILE A 222 -8.95 -0.80 5.97
N TYR A 223 -10.25 -0.96 5.84
CA TYR A 223 -10.83 -2.07 5.10
C TYR A 223 -12.28 -1.79 4.73
N GLU A 224 -12.78 -2.47 3.71
CA GLU A 224 -14.22 -2.56 3.44
C GLU A 224 -14.83 -3.68 4.28
N ASP A 225 -15.82 -3.33 5.08
CA ASP A 225 -16.59 -4.28 5.89
C ASP A 225 -17.84 -4.72 5.13
N ILE A 226 -17.79 -5.92 4.56
CA ILE A 226 -18.90 -6.48 3.80
C ILE A 226 -20.11 -6.77 4.71
N GLY A 227 -19.84 -7.16 5.96
CA GLY A 227 -20.87 -7.35 6.98
C GLY A 227 -21.61 -6.06 7.36
N ASN A 228 -21.01 -4.91 7.07
CA ASN A 228 -21.58 -3.58 7.30
C ASN A 228 -21.76 -2.80 5.99
N SER A 229 -22.41 -3.39 5.00
CA SER A 229 -22.82 -2.73 3.74
C SER A 229 -21.63 -2.10 2.95
N PHE A 230 -20.46 -2.72 2.96
CA PHE A 230 -19.25 -2.25 2.27
C PHE A 230 -18.75 -0.88 2.79
N TYR A 231 -18.98 -0.57 4.05
CA TYR A 231 -18.47 0.67 4.62
C TYR A 231 -16.96 0.58 4.83
N THR A 232 -16.26 1.65 4.46
CA THR A 232 -14.83 1.77 4.77
C THR A 232 -14.68 2.05 6.25
N THR A 233 -14.05 1.10 6.93
CA THR A 233 -13.87 1.04 8.39
C THR A 233 -12.39 1.04 8.73
N ALA A 234 -12.03 1.55 9.91
CA ALA A 234 -10.67 1.55 10.42
C ALA A 234 -10.58 0.89 11.79
N ARG A 235 -9.41 0.28 12.05
CA ARG A 235 -9.01 -0.24 13.37
C ARG A 235 -7.62 0.29 13.73
N VAL A 236 -7.46 0.65 14.99
CA VAL A 236 -6.15 1.03 15.55
C VAL A 236 -5.55 -0.17 16.26
N GLY A 237 -4.37 -0.61 15.80
CA GLY A 237 -3.63 -1.74 16.34
C GLY A 237 -2.46 -1.30 17.22
N THR A 238 -2.27 -2.00 18.33
CA THR A 238 -1.10 -1.86 19.21
C THR A 238 -0.28 -3.15 19.17
N VAL A 239 0.95 -3.07 18.66
CA VAL A 239 1.87 -4.20 18.62
C VAL A 239 2.55 -4.34 19.99
N SER A 240 2.63 -5.57 20.48
CA SER A 240 3.37 -5.92 21.72
C SER A 240 4.03 -7.29 21.55
N GLY A 241 5.35 -7.33 21.54
CA GLY A 241 6.11 -8.54 21.25
C GLY A 241 5.81 -9.05 19.83
N THR A 242 5.21 -10.24 19.72
CA THR A 242 4.79 -10.86 18.45
C THR A 242 3.27 -10.86 18.27
N GLY A 243 2.54 -10.12 19.11
CA GLY A 243 1.09 -10.00 19.05
C GLY A 243 0.64 -8.58 18.68
N ILE A 244 -0.62 -8.46 18.30
CA ILE A 244 -1.30 -7.20 18.06
C ILE A 244 -2.68 -7.23 18.73
N SER A 245 -3.09 -6.11 19.30
CA SER A 245 -4.45 -5.92 19.85
C SER A 245 -5.10 -4.71 19.20
N PHE A 246 -6.42 -4.72 19.09
CA PHE A 246 -7.18 -3.70 18.38
C PHE A 246 -8.13 -2.92 19.28
N GLY A 247 -8.26 -1.63 19.04
CA GLY A 247 -9.30 -0.78 19.61
C GLY A 247 -10.66 -0.98 18.95
N ALA A 248 -11.61 -0.12 19.24
CA ALA A 248 -12.93 -0.14 18.60
C ALA A 248 -12.87 0.19 17.12
N GLU A 249 -13.87 -0.27 16.38
CA GLU A 249 -14.07 0.12 14.98
C GLU A 249 -14.42 1.60 14.87
N ALA A 250 -13.96 2.21 13.78
CA ALA A 250 -14.28 3.58 13.43
C ALA A 250 -14.70 3.67 11.96
N LEU A 251 -15.85 4.27 11.70
CA LEU A 251 -16.30 4.53 10.35
C LEU A 251 -15.41 5.61 9.70
N VAL A 252 -14.87 5.33 8.53
CA VAL A 252 -14.15 6.30 7.69
C VAL A 252 -15.11 6.97 6.72
N ALA A 253 -15.86 6.16 5.97
CA ALA A 253 -16.82 6.61 4.96
C ALA A 253 -17.93 5.58 4.81
N GLY A 254 -19.08 6.02 4.29
CA GLY A 254 -20.11 5.12 3.80
C GLY A 254 -19.59 4.24 2.66
N ASN A 255 -20.48 3.47 2.06
CA ASN A 255 -20.16 2.52 0.99
C ASN A 255 -19.20 3.10 -0.07
N THR A 256 -17.99 2.53 -0.18
CA THR A 256 -16.98 2.87 -1.19
C THR A 256 -16.99 1.87 -2.36
N ASN A 257 -17.67 0.74 -2.21
CA ASN A 257 -18.03 -0.26 -3.23
C ASN A 257 -16.86 -0.70 -4.12
N ASN A 258 -15.77 -1.17 -3.52
CA ASN A 258 -14.61 -1.73 -4.22
C ASN A 258 -13.89 -0.77 -5.20
N VAL A 259 -14.00 0.54 -5.02
CA VAL A 259 -13.36 1.51 -5.93
C VAL A 259 -11.90 1.81 -5.61
N GLY A 260 -11.30 1.03 -4.71
CA GLY A 260 -9.89 1.11 -4.35
C GLY A 260 -9.60 2.18 -3.29
N ASP A 261 -9.31 1.71 -2.09
CA ASP A 261 -8.94 2.56 -0.95
C ASP A 261 -7.41 2.62 -0.82
N SER A 262 -6.89 3.68 -0.24
CA SER A 262 -5.49 3.80 0.12
C SER A 262 -5.32 4.64 1.38
N VAL A 263 -4.25 4.42 2.12
CA VAL A 263 -3.98 5.10 3.37
C VAL A 263 -2.50 5.46 3.50
N CYS A 264 -2.22 6.65 4.02
CA CYS A 264 -0.88 7.03 4.48
C CYS A 264 -0.98 7.80 5.80
N TYR A 265 0.17 8.01 6.42
CA TYR A 265 0.30 8.88 7.59
C TYR A 265 1.03 10.16 7.20
N ASP A 266 0.40 11.32 7.47
CA ASP A 266 1.00 12.64 7.36
C ASP A 266 1.63 13.02 8.72
N SER A 267 2.96 12.95 8.79
CA SER A 267 3.69 13.20 10.03
C SER A 267 3.75 14.68 10.44
N THR A 268 3.50 15.61 9.52
CA THR A 268 3.44 17.04 9.85
C THR A 268 2.09 17.42 10.43
N ALA A 269 0.99 17.02 9.77
CA ALA A 269 -0.35 17.23 10.29
C ALA A 269 -0.70 16.27 11.45
N GLN A 270 0.09 15.21 11.64
CA GLN A 270 -0.20 14.11 12.58
C GLN A 270 -1.57 13.49 12.33
N LYS A 271 -1.86 13.20 11.06
CA LYS A 271 -3.14 12.66 10.60
C LYS A 271 -2.95 11.40 9.78
N VAL A 272 -3.86 10.47 9.94
CA VAL A 272 -4.06 9.36 9.01
C VAL A 272 -4.93 9.87 7.86
N ILE A 273 -4.46 9.73 6.63
CA ILE A 273 -5.16 10.17 5.43
C ILE A 273 -5.66 8.96 4.68
N VAL A 274 -6.97 8.87 4.50
CA VAL A 274 -7.61 7.82 3.71
C VAL A 274 -8.19 8.43 2.45
N VAL A 275 -7.83 7.89 1.28
CA VAL A 275 -8.41 8.29 -0.01
C VAL A 275 -9.17 7.12 -0.62
N PHE A 276 -10.28 7.42 -1.27
CA PHE A 276 -11.19 6.42 -1.83
C PHE A 276 -12.06 7.01 -2.97
N GLY A 277 -12.69 6.12 -3.74
CA GLY A 277 -13.82 6.49 -4.57
C GLY A 277 -15.12 6.24 -3.81
N SER A 278 -15.98 7.23 -3.68
CA SER A 278 -17.21 7.13 -2.90
C SER A 278 -18.39 6.65 -3.76
N ALA A 279 -18.82 5.40 -3.60
CA ALA A 279 -20.01 4.89 -4.29
C ALA A 279 -21.28 5.65 -3.87
N ALA A 280 -21.38 6.08 -2.62
CA ALA A 280 -22.48 6.91 -2.13
C ALA A 280 -22.55 8.29 -2.82
N ASN A 281 -21.45 8.75 -3.43
CA ASN A 281 -21.36 9.98 -4.20
C ASN A 281 -20.94 9.71 -5.65
N SER A 282 -21.63 8.82 -6.34
CA SER A 282 -21.42 8.51 -7.77
C SER A 282 -19.99 8.09 -8.13
N GLY A 283 -19.24 7.56 -7.19
CA GLY A 283 -17.85 7.16 -7.36
C GLY A 283 -16.85 8.35 -7.35
N TYR A 284 -17.26 9.52 -6.87
CA TYR A 284 -16.36 10.69 -6.79
C TYR A 284 -15.15 10.41 -5.89
N GLY A 285 -14.00 10.94 -6.25
CA GLY A 285 -12.80 10.84 -5.45
C GLY A 285 -12.89 11.68 -4.19
N GLY A 286 -12.74 11.06 -3.02
CA GLY A 286 -12.81 11.69 -1.72
C GLY A 286 -11.68 11.29 -0.79
N PHE A 287 -11.49 12.06 0.27
CA PHE A 287 -10.61 11.72 1.38
C PHE A 287 -11.24 12.07 2.73
N ALA A 288 -10.79 11.37 3.75
CA ALA A 288 -11.07 11.69 5.15
C ALA A 288 -9.75 11.71 5.95
N THR A 289 -9.69 12.53 7.00
CA THR A 289 -8.52 12.60 7.88
C THR A 289 -8.85 12.04 9.25
N GLY A 290 -8.00 11.13 9.74
CA GLY A 290 -8.15 10.46 11.02
C GLY A 290 -7.20 11.00 12.08
N THR A 291 -7.70 11.18 13.31
CA THR A 291 -6.90 11.54 14.49
C THR A 291 -6.96 10.42 15.49
N ILE A 292 -5.79 9.90 15.90
CA ILE A 292 -5.69 8.82 16.90
C ILE A 292 -5.66 9.42 18.31
N SER A 293 -6.42 8.79 19.21
CA SER A 293 -6.38 9.03 20.65
C SER A 293 -6.40 7.68 21.39
N GLY A 294 -5.27 7.29 21.96
CA GLY A 294 -5.09 5.97 22.57
C GLY A 294 -5.22 4.83 21.56
N THR A 295 -6.29 4.06 21.62
CA THR A 295 -6.61 2.96 20.69
C THR A 295 -7.82 3.27 19.81
N SER A 296 -8.31 4.52 19.85
CA SER A 296 -9.43 4.97 19.03
C SER A 296 -8.95 5.93 17.95
N ILE A 297 -9.67 5.97 16.82
CA ILE A 297 -9.47 6.95 15.75
C ILE A 297 -10.80 7.59 15.41
N THR A 298 -10.78 8.91 15.17
CA THR A 298 -11.95 9.66 14.71
C THR A 298 -11.66 10.31 13.39
N PHE A 299 -12.60 10.25 12.44
CA PHE A 299 -12.44 10.81 11.11
C PHE A 299 -13.27 12.09 10.93
N THR A 300 -12.76 13.00 10.11
CA THR A 300 -13.50 14.16 9.61
C THR A 300 -14.59 13.71 8.63
N THR A 301 -15.51 14.62 8.30
CA THR A 301 -16.39 14.45 7.13
C THR A 301 -15.57 14.29 5.86
N VAL A 302 -16.12 13.52 4.91
CA VAL A 302 -15.47 13.29 3.63
C VAL A 302 -15.36 14.59 2.82
N THR A 303 -14.17 14.87 2.34
CA THR A 303 -13.92 16.00 1.42
C THR A 303 -13.71 15.43 0.01
N THR A 304 -14.42 15.99 -0.98
CA THR A 304 -14.31 15.57 -2.38
C THR A 304 -13.14 16.29 -3.05
N PHE A 305 -12.21 15.56 -3.67
CA PHE A 305 -11.13 16.14 -4.46
C PHE A 305 -11.34 16.01 -5.98
N ASN A 306 -12.24 15.13 -6.41
CA ASN A 306 -12.57 14.94 -7.83
C ASN A 306 -14.06 14.65 -7.99
N ASN A 307 -14.77 15.50 -8.75
CA ASN A 307 -16.20 15.38 -9.04
C ASN A 307 -16.47 14.45 -10.24
N ALA A 308 -15.70 13.38 -10.38
CA ALA A 308 -15.87 12.36 -11.39
C ALA A 308 -15.51 10.99 -10.80
N TYR A 309 -15.99 9.93 -11.46
CA TYR A 309 -15.72 8.56 -11.02
C TYR A 309 -14.21 8.31 -10.94
N SER A 310 -13.73 8.01 -9.74
CA SER A 310 -12.33 7.77 -9.39
C SER A 310 -12.18 6.37 -8.85
N TYR A 311 -11.20 5.63 -9.34
CA TYR A 311 -10.93 4.26 -8.91
C TYR A 311 -9.43 3.98 -8.87
N ALA A 312 -9.04 2.84 -8.29
CA ALA A 312 -7.65 2.45 -8.14
C ALA A 312 -6.81 3.59 -7.52
N THR A 313 -7.20 4.05 -6.32
CA THR A 313 -6.54 5.18 -5.66
C THR A 313 -5.26 4.76 -4.96
N THR A 314 -4.30 5.68 -4.87
CA THR A 314 -3.11 5.56 -4.01
C THR A 314 -2.82 6.90 -3.37
N VAL A 315 -2.23 6.90 -2.18
CA VAL A 315 -1.85 8.11 -1.46
C VAL A 315 -0.47 7.97 -0.86
N SER A 316 0.32 9.03 -0.94
CA SER A 316 1.64 9.14 -0.31
C SER A 316 1.83 10.51 0.30
N TYR A 317 2.49 10.56 1.44
CA TYR A 317 2.90 11.80 2.08
C TYR A 317 4.34 12.15 1.65
N ASP A 318 4.52 13.35 1.10
CA ASP A 318 5.80 13.96 0.79
C ASP A 318 6.25 14.83 1.96
N SER A 319 7.14 14.29 2.78
CA SER A 319 7.63 14.98 3.99
C SER A 319 8.53 16.18 3.68
N ASN A 320 9.09 16.26 2.47
CA ASN A 320 9.91 17.40 2.05
C ASN A 320 9.06 18.63 1.72
N SER A 321 7.97 18.44 0.97
CA SER A 321 7.03 19.52 0.64
C SER A 321 5.94 19.71 1.70
N THR A 322 5.82 18.81 2.66
CA THR A 322 4.73 18.73 3.65
C THR A 322 3.35 18.64 2.99
N LYS A 323 3.26 17.85 1.94
CA LYS A 323 2.04 17.67 1.14
C LYS A 323 1.66 16.21 1.02
N THR A 324 0.37 15.97 0.93
CA THR A 324 -0.20 14.68 0.57
C THR A 324 -0.50 14.65 -0.92
N VAL A 325 -0.13 13.55 -1.58
CA VAL A 325 -0.41 13.33 -3.00
C VAL A 325 -1.31 12.12 -3.14
N ALA A 326 -2.52 12.33 -3.64
CA ALA A 326 -3.41 11.25 -4.06
C ALA A 326 -3.34 11.09 -5.57
N SER A 327 -3.19 9.84 -6.04
CA SER A 327 -3.20 9.51 -7.46
C SER A 327 -4.30 8.48 -7.73
N TYR A 328 -4.99 8.60 -8.85
CA TYR A 328 -6.17 7.81 -9.16
C TYR A 328 -6.38 7.67 -10.66
N ALA A 329 -7.12 6.66 -11.05
CA ALA A 329 -7.62 6.53 -12.42
C ALA A 329 -9.02 7.12 -12.53
N THR A 330 -9.32 7.75 -13.66
CA THR A 330 -10.67 8.24 -13.97
C THR A 330 -11.29 7.45 -15.10
N SER A 331 -12.59 7.15 -15.00
CA SER A 331 -13.37 6.50 -16.06
C SER A 331 -13.92 7.49 -17.09
N VAL A 332 -13.71 8.79 -16.90
CA VAL A 332 -14.11 9.80 -17.87
C VAL A 332 -13.13 9.79 -19.05
N SER A 333 -13.65 9.66 -20.27
CA SER A 333 -12.82 9.68 -21.48
C SER A 333 -12.16 11.05 -21.69
N PRO A 334 -10.85 11.08 -22.05
CA PRO A 334 -9.95 9.94 -22.17
C PRO A 334 -9.56 9.37 -20.79
N TYR A 335 -9.64 8.05 -20.65
CA TYR A 335 -9.20 7.35 -19.44
C TYR A 335 -7.75 7.72 -19.13
N SER A 336 -7.50 8.24 -17.95
CA SER A 336 -6.17 8.73 -17.58
C SER A 336 -5.90 8.58 -16.09
N GLY A 337 -4.62 8.42 -15.76
CA GLY A 337 -4.13 8.61 -14.38
C GLY A 337 -4.07 10.11 -14.08
N LYS A 338 -4.52 10.50 -12.89
CA LYS A 338 -4.48 11.87 -12.37
C LYS A 338 -3.89 11.89 -10.99
N SER A 339 -3.38 13.05 -10.59
CA SER A 339 -2.92 13.28 -9.22
C SER A 339 -3.38 14.63 -8.72
N VAL A 340 -3.65 14.70 -7.42
CA VAL A 340 -3.97 15.92 -6.69
C VAL A 340 -3.01 16.06 -5.51
N VAL A 341 -2.58 17.29 -5.27
CA VAL A 341 -1.70 17.65 -4.14
C VAL A 341 -2.49 18.50 -3.17
N PHE A 342 -2.47 18.14 -1.90
CA PHE A 342 -3.21 18.86 -0.87
C PHE A 342 -2.51 18.80 0.50
N THR A 343 -2.97 19.66 1.40
CA THR A 343 -2.67 19.61 2.83
C THR A 343 -3.97 19.27 3.55
N PRO A 344 -3.99 18.27 4.43
CA PRO A 344 -5.25 17.80 5.04
C PRO A 344 -6.08 18.88 5.74
N ASP A 345 -5.43 19.88 6.35
CA ASP A 345 -6.07 20.91 7.15
C ASP A 345 -6.50 22.15 6.32
N THR A 346 -6.19 22.22 5.03
CA THR A 346 -6.43 23.42 4.18
C THR A 346 -7.32 23.16 2.97
N PHE A 347 -7.89 21.98 2.87
CA PHE A 347 -8.88 21.67 1.84
C PHE A 347 -10.25 22.12 2.35
N ALA A 348 -10.59 23.40 2.09
CA ALA A 348 -11.89 23.98 2.36
C ALA A 348 -12.69 24.13 1.08
#